data_dc9598614d04d7dbdeb20c2387b9a780
#
_entry.id   dc9598614d04d7dbdeb20c2387b9a780
#
_cell.length_a   1.000
_cell.length_b   1.000
_cell.length_c   1.000
_cell.angle_alpha   90.00
_cell.angle_beta   90.00
_cell.angle_gamma   90.00
#
_symmetry.space_group_name_H-M   'P 1'
#
loop_
_entity.id
_entity.type
_entity.pdbx_description
1 polymer ?
#
loop_
_entity_poly.entity_id
_entity_poly.type
_entity_poly.pdbx_seq_one_letter_code
_entity_poly.pdbx_strand_id
1 'polypeptide(L)'
;MKNVIEHYNKLIDENNDPVHDPKPLRDYMDKWDGQKFIESMQLDKNKSVLEIGVGTGRLVMKVAPNCKRLVGIDISPKTIERAFENLSSHLNVALICGDFMSFEFDDQFDVIYSSLTFMHIEDKASAIQKIASLLDNNGCFVLSIDKNQSDFIDMGTRRVKIYPDNPTDICHFIANANLEPTDQFETENAHVIVSKKASLL
;
A
#
# COMPACT_ATOMS: atom_id res chain seq x y z
N MET A 1 5.35 -15.92 3.75
CA MET A 1 3.92 -15.71 3.46
C MET A 1 2.98 -16.32 4.49
N LYS A 2 2.96 -17.63 4.76
CA LYS A 2 2.01 -18.24 5.75
C LYS A 2 1.97 -17.51 7.09
N ASN A 3 3.11 -17.19 7.68
CA ASN A 3 3.19 -16.47 8.96
C ASN A 3 2.62 -15.04 8.89
N VAL A 4 2.72 -14.37 7.75
CA VAL A 4 2.14 -13.03 7.52
C VAL A 4 0.61 -13.11 7.52
N ILE A 5 0.05 -14.06 6.76
CA ILE A 5 -1.41 -14.31 6.73
C ILE A 5 -1.95 -14.62 8.12
N GLU A 6 -1.29 -15.54 8.84
CA GLU A 6 -1.69 -15.91 10.20
C GLU A 6 -1.63 -14.73 11.17
N HIS A 7 -0.63 -13.87 11.02
CA HIS A 7 -0.48 -12.65 11.82
C HIS A 7 -1.66 -11.69 11.62
N TYR A 8 -1.96 -11.32 10.36
CA TYR A 8 -3.02 -10.38 10.06
C TYR A 8 -4.42 -10.95 10.33
N ASN A 9 -4.65 -12.24 10.06
CA ASN A 9 -5.87 -12.92 10.49
C ASN A 9 -6.07 -12.80 12.00
N LYS A 10 -5.01 -12.98 12.78
CA LYS A 10 -5.07 -12.91 14.23
C LYS A 10 -5.29 -11.49 14.75
N LEU A 11 -4.76 -10.47 14.09
CA LEU A 11 -5.07 -9.07 14.43
C LEU A 11 -6.56 -8.78 14.32
N ILE A 12 -7.23 -9.31 13.29
CA ILE A 12 -8.69 -9.17 13.15
C ILE A 12 -9.41 -9.90 14.27
N ASP A 13 -8.99 -11.13 14.63
CA ASP A 13 -9.56 -11.87 15.76
C ASP A 13 -9.38 -11.13 17.10
N GLU A 14 -8.31 -10.37 17.24
CA GLU A 14 -8.02 -9.50 18.39
C GLU A 14 -8.76 -8.15 18.30
N ASN A 15 -9.65 -7.98 17.32
CA ASN A 15 -10.43 -6.78 17.04
C ASN A 15 -9.57 -5.53 16.74
N ASN A 16 -8.41 -5.73 16.11
CA ASN A 16 -7.57 -4.64 15.62
C ASN A 16 -8.11 -4.19 14.25
N ASP A 17 -8.68 -2.98 14.20
CA ASP A 17 -9.26 -2.42 12.99
C ASP A 17 -9.00 -0.90 12.91
N PRO A 18 -7.96 -0.48 12.17
CA PRO A 18 -7.58 0.93 12.04
C PRO A 18 -8.68 1.86 11.50
N VAL A 19 -9.71 1.32 10.84
CA VAL A 19 -10.85 2.12 10.36
C VAL A 19 -11.68 2.63 11.53
N HIS A 20 -11.87 1.79 12.55
CA HIS A 20 -12.69 2.09 13.73
C HIS A 20 -11.90 2.56 14.95
N ASP A 21 -10.60 2.70 14.82
CA ASP A 21 -9.74 3.20 15.90
C ASP A 21 -10.15 4.59 16.37
N PRO A 22 -10.03 4.89 17.68
CA PRO A 22 -10.20 6.23 18.18
C PRO A 22 -9.16 7.20 17.60
N LYS A 23 -9.52 8.49 17.56
CA LYS A 23 -8.69 9.52 16.90
C LYS A 23 -7.18 9.45 17.23
N PRO A 24 -6.75 9.25 18.51
CA PRO A 24 -5.31 9.19 18.83
C PRO A 24 -4.56 8.04 18.10
N LEU A 25 -5.20 6.88 17.92
CA LEU A 25 -4.61 5.76 17.20
C LEU A 25 -4.59 6.01 15.68
N ARG A 26 -5.64 6.64 15.14
CA ARG A 26 -5.64 7.06 13.72
C ARG A 26 -4.55 8.09 13.44
N ASP A 27 -4.40 9.11 14.33
CA ASP A 27 -3.32 10.10 14.23
C ASP A 27 -1.94 9.43 14.35
N TYR A 28 -1.83 8.36 15.14
CA TYR A 28 -0.59 7.57 15.22
C TYR A 28 -0.29 6.85 13.91
N MET A 29 -1.30 6.22 13.28
CA MET A 29 -1.13 5.57 11.98
C MET A 29 -0.76 6.55 10.86
N ASP A 30 -1.26 7.79 10.92
CA ASP A 30 -0.93 8.84 9.95
C ASP A 30 0.56 9.27 10.00
N LYS A 31 1.35 8.79 10.98
CA LYS A 31 2.81 9.02 11.06
C LYS A 31 3.60 8.27 9.99
N TRP A 32 3.01 7.28 9.32
CA TRP A 32 3.65 6.57 8.20
C TRP A 32 3.24 7.10 6.83
N ASP A 33 2.11 7.78 6.73
CA ASP A 33 1.58 8.29 5.46
C ASP A 33 1.09 9.75 5.57
N GLY A 34 -0.05 9.99 6.20
CA GLY A 34 -0.56 11.33 6.43
C GLY A 34 -1.14 12.02 5.19
N GLN A 35 -1.41 13.32 5.34
CA GLN A 35 -2.12 14.09 4.32
C GLN A 35 -1.30 14.27 3.04
N LYS A 36 0.01 14.60 3.15
CA LYS A 36 0.90 14.81 1.99
C LYS A 36 1.03 13.54 1.13
N PHE A 37 0.99 12.34 1.74
CA PHE A 37 0.98 11.07 1.01
C PHE A 37 -0.23 10.97 0.08
N ILE A 38 -1.43 11.32 0.56
CA ILE A 38 -2.66 11.33 -0.25
C ILE A 38 -2.59 12.41 -1.34
N GLU A 39 -2.13 13.61 -1.01
CA GLU A 39 -2.00 14.72 -1.97
C GLU A 39 -1.03 14.40 -3.11
N SER A 40 0.03 13.65 -2.82
CA SER A 40 1.03 13.21 -3.82
C SER A 40 0.44 12.33 -4.92
N MET A 41 -0.69 11.66 -4.67
CA MET A 41 -1.42 10.86 -5.67
C MET A 41 -2.10 11.70 -6.74
N GLN A 42 -2.30 13.01 -6.51
CA GLN A 42 -2.97 13.95 -7.43
C GLN A 42 -4.30 13.37 -7.95
N LEU A 43 -5.14 12.87 -7.03
CA LEU A 43 -6.39 12.18 -7.36
C LEU A 43 -7.40 13.09 -8.06
N ASP A 44 -8.16 12.50 -8.98
CA ASP A 44 -9.37 13.09 -9.56
C ASP A 44 -10.38 12.00 -9.95
N LYS A 45 -11.60 12.41 -10.30
CA LYS A 45 -12.72 11.50 -10.59
C LYS A 45 -12.58 10.65 -11.88
N ASN A 46 -11.50 10.79 -12.62
CA ASN A 46 -11.23 9.98 -13.82
C ASN A 46 -10.22 8.87 -13.54
N LYS A 47 -9.45 8.97 -12.45
CA LYS A 47 -8.34 8.05 -12.15
C LYS A 47 -8.78 6.71 -11.60
N SER A 48 -8.17 5.65 -12.13
CA SER A 48 -8.18 4.29 -11.61
C SER A 48 -7.01 4.11 -10.63
N VAL A 49 -7.27 3.49 -9.48
CA VAL A 49 -6.31 3.41 -8.36
C VAL A 49 -6.14 1.96 -7.91
N LEU A 50 -4.91 1.54 -7.60
CA LEU A 50 -4.60 0.28 -6.93
C LEU A 50 -3.92 0.55 -5.58
N GLU A 51 -4.45 -0.02 -4.51
CA GLU A 51 -3.79 -0.11 -3.21
C GLU A 51 -3.21 -1.50 -2.98
N ILE A 52 -1.90 -1.57 -2.74
CA ILE A 52 -1.21 -2.81 -2.38
C ILE A 52 -1.11 -2.90 -0.86
N GLY A 53 -1.74 -3.93 -0.28
CA GLY A 53 -1.87 -4.09 1.18
C GLY A 53 -2.99 -3.22 1.73
N VAL A 54 -4.20 -3.39 1.19
CA VAL A 54 -5.36 -2.54 1.53
C VAL A 54 -5.76 -2.61 3.01
N GLY A 55 -5.35 -3.66 3.71
CA GLY A 55 -5.73 -3.86 5.10
C GLY A 55 -7.25 -3.88 5.26
N THR A 56 -7.74 -3.26 6.35
CA THR A 56 -9.18 -3.11 6.59
C THR A 56 -9.81 -1.90 5.89
N GLY A 57 -9.02 -1.18 5.05
CA GLY A 57 -9.51 -0.08 4.21
C GLY A 57 -9.26 1.32 4.75
N ARG A 58 -8.33 1.52 5.71
CA ARG A 58 -8.05 2.83 6.33
C ARG A 58 -7.75 3.94 5.31
N LEU A 59 -6.87 3.68 4.34
CA LEU A 59 -6.53 4.66 3.31
C LEU A 59 -7.60 4.74 2.23
N VAL A 60 -8.27 3.62 1.91
CA VAL A 60 -9.41 3.62 0.97
C VAL A 60 -10.48 4.62 1.36
N MET A 61 -10.80 4.74 2.66
CA MET A 61 -11.76 5.73 3.16
C MET A 61 -11.42 7.17 2.77
N LYS A 62 -10.13 7.49 2.59
CA LYS A 62 -9.64 8.82 2.19
C LYS A 62 -9.51 8.95 0.66
N VAL A 63 -9.17 7.86 -0.04
CA VAL A 63 -8.84 7.84 -1.47
C VAL A 63 -10.08 7.63 -2.35
N ALA A 64 -10.94 6.65 -2.03
CA ALA A 64 -12.09 6.27 -2.85
C ALA A 64 -13.06 7.43 -3.15
N PRO A 65 -13.34 8.37 -2.21
CA PRO A 65 -14.16 9.52 -2.51
C PRO A 65 -13.60 10.46 -3.58
N ASN A 66 -12.32 10.32 -3.97
CA ASN A 66 -11.62 11.24 -4.85
C ASN A 66 -11.13 10.60 -6.16
N CYS A 67 -11.50 9.35 -6.45
CA CYS A 67 -11.10 8.65 -7.67
C CYS A 67 -12.32 8.07 -8.41
N LYS A 68 -12.10 7.59 -9.64
CA LYS A 68 -13.11 6.91 -10.47
C LYS A 68 -13.43 5.53 -9.92
N ARG A 69 -12.37 4.74 -9.70
CA ARG A 69 -12.44 3.40 -9.12
C ARG A 69 -11.17 3.11 -8.31
N LEU A 70 -11.30 2.27 -7.32
CA LEU A 70 -10.19 1.76 -6.53
C LEU A 70 -10.26 0.24 -6.46
N VAL A 71 -9.11 -0.40 -6.69
CA VAL A 71 -8.90 -1.82 -6.42
C VAL A 71 -7.97 -1.92 -5.22
N GLY A 72 -8.35 -2.69 -4.21
CA GLY A 72 -7.49 -3.00 -3.06
C GLY A 72 -7.16 -4.48 -3.02
N ILE A 73 -5.89 -4.84 -2.85
CA ILE A 73 -5.45 -6.22 -2.69
C ILE A 73 -4.78 -6.44 -1.33
N ASP A 74 -5.13 -7.51 -0.65
CA ASP A 74 -4.48 -7.95 0.59
C ASP A 74 -4.42 -9.48 0.65
N ILE A 75 -3.37 -10.01 1.28
CA ILE A 75 -3.13 -11.45 1.36
C ILE A 75 -3.96 -12.14 2.45
N SER A 76 -4.47 -11.39 3.43
CA SER A 76 -5.20 -11.91 4.60
C SER A 76 -6.71 -12.00 4.32
N PRO A 77 -7.30 -13.22 4.31
CA PRO A 77 -8.74 -13.37 4.07
C PRO A 77 -9.61 -12.65 5.10
N LYS A 78 -9.26 -12.72 6.40
CA LYS A 78 -10.03 -12.04 7.45
C LYS A 78 -9.93 -10.52 7.36
N THR A 79 -8.77 -10.02 6.95
CA THR A 79 -8.59 -8.58 6.72
C THR A 79 -9.46 -8.09 5.57
N ILE A 80 -9.51 -8.84 4.45
CA ILE A 80 -10.37 -8.52 3.31
C ILE A 80 -11.86 -8.63 3.67
N GLU A 81 -12.26 -9.64 4.46
CA GLU A 81 -13.64 -9.75 4.96
C GLU A 81 -14.03 -8.50 5.76
N ARG A 82 -13.17 -8.05 6.67
CA ARG A 82 -13.38 -6.82 7.45
C ARG A 82 -13.40 -5.58 6.54
N ALA A 83 -12.54 -5.51 5.52
CA ALA A 83 -12.55 -4.43 4.56
C ALA A 83 -13.86 -4.36 3.76
N PHE A 84 -14.46 -5.49 3.38
CA PHE A 84 -15.78 -5.53 2.75
C PHE A 84 -16.86 -4.92 3.63
N GLU A 85 -16.85 -5.22 4.94
CA GLU A 85 -17.79 -4.62 5.89
C GLU A 85 -17.60 -3.10 5.97
N ASN A 86 -16.37 -2.65 6.19
CA ASN A 86 -16.03 -1.24 6.36
C ASN A 86 -16.32 -0.39 5.12
N LEU A 87 -16.11 -0.95 3.93
CA LEU A 87 -16.19 -0.23 2.65
C LEU A 87 -17.50 -0.47 1.90
N SER A 88 -18.48 -1.12 2.52
CA SER A 88 -19.76 -1.50 1.89
C SER A 88 -20.52 -0.33 1.25
N SER A 89 -20.31 0.90 1.69
CA SER A 89 -20.90 2.11 1.12
C SER A 89 -20.13 2.70 -0.08
N HIS A 90 -18.92 2.20 -0.37
CA HIS A 90 -18.06 2.72 -1.43
C HIS A 90 -18.23 1.89 -2.71
N LEU A 91 -19.22 2.27 -3.56
CA LEU A 91 -19.60 1.50 -4.75
C LEU A 91 -18.51 1.46 -5.84
N ASN A 92 -17.51 2.31 -5.76
CA ASN A 92 -16.37 2.36 -6.68
C ASN A 92 -15.13 1.59 -6.18
N VAL A 93 -15.28 0.76 -5.13
CA VAL A 93 -14.20 -0.05 -4.56
C VAL A 93 -14.41 -1.52 -4.89
N ALA A 94 -13.35 -2.17 -5.36
CA ALA A 94 -13.27 -3.62 -5.51
C ALA A 94 -12.13 -4.17 -4.63
N LEU A 95 -12.36 -5.28 -3.94
CA LEU A 95 -11.40 -5.89 -3.04
C LEU A 95 -11.00 -7.28 -3.53
N ILE A 96 -9.71 -7.59 -3.45
CA ILE A 96 -9.11 -8.84 -3.87
C ILE A 96 -8.40 -9.48 -2.68
N CYS A 97 -8.74 -10.71 -2.35
CA CYS A 97 -7.97 -11.53 -1.43
C CYS A 97 -6.91 -12.29 -2.23
N GLY A 98 -5.64 -11.89 -2.12
CA GLY A 98 -4.58 -12.54 -2.88
C GLY A 98 -3.19 -11.96 -2.61
N ASP A 99 -2.18 -12.70 -3.04
CA ASP A 99 -0.80 -12.23 -2.99
C ASP A 99 -0.52 -11.36 -4.22
N PHE A 100 -0.16 -10.10 -3.97
CA PHE A 100 0.18 -9.15 -5.03
C PHE A 100 1.23 -9.69 -6.00
N MET A 101 2.22 -10.43 -5.52
CA MET A 101 3.31 -10.92 -6.38
C MET A 101 2.85 -11.95 -7.41
N SER A 102 1.85 -12.75 -7.10
CA SER A 102 1.34 -13.82 -7.97
C SER A 102 0.01 -13.51 -8.63
N PHE A 103 -0.74 -12.50 -8.15
CA PHE A 103 -2.04 -12.15 -8.72
C PHE A 103 -1.88 -11.47 -10.08
N GLU A 104 -2.61 -11.93 -11.09
CA GLU A 104 -2.64 -11.33 -12.43
C GLU A 104 -3.78 -10.31 -12.52
N PHE A 105 -3.42 -9.06 -12.84
CA PHE A 105 -4.37 -7.96 -13.06
C PHE A 105 -4.62 -7.79 -14.57
N ASP A 106 -5.88 -7.67 -14.94
CA ASP A 106 -6.29 -7.42 -16.34
C ASP A 106 -6.23 -5.92 -16.71
N ASP A 107 -6.15 -5.05 -15.70
CA ASP A 107 -6.22 -3.59 -15.85
C ASP A 107 -4.86 -2.92 -15.58
N GLN A 108 -4.71 -1.71 -16.14
CA GLN A 108 -3.69 -0.74 -15.73
C GLN A 108 -4.32 0.34 -14.84
N PHE A 109 -3.46 1.07 -14.11
CA PHE A 109 -3.88 2.05 -13.11
C PHE A 109 -3.16 3.38 -13.31
N ASP A 110 -3.90 4.48 -13.13
CA ASP A 110 -3.33 5.84 -13.12
C ASP A 110 -2.52 6.11 -11.86
N VAL A 111 -2.91 5.46 -10.74
CA VAL A 111 -2.21 5.59 -9.46
C VAL A 111 -2.08 4.21 -8.80
N ILE A 112 -0.88 3.88 -8.36
CA ILE A 112 -0.63 2.74 -7.49
C ILE A 112 0.02 3.26 -6.21
N TYR A 113 -0.45 2.81 -5.04
CA TYR A 113 0.16 3.18 -3.79
C TYR A 113 0.24 2.02 -2.80
N SER A 114 1.17 2.15 -1.86
CA SER A 114 1.34 1.19 -0.77
C SER A 114 1.88 1.89 0.47
N SER A 115 1.34 1.55 1.63
CA SER A 115 1.82 1.99 2.95
C SER A 115 1.84 0.81 3.90
N LEU A 116 2.91 0.68 4.70
CA LEU A 116 3.09 -0.36 5.73
C LEU A 116 3.00 -1.82 5.21
N THR A 117 3.29 -2.05 3.93
CA THR A 117 3.13 -3.37 3.30
C THR A 117 4.43 -3.89 2.68
N PHE A 118 5.24 -3.01 2.10
CA PHE A 118 6.44 -3.40 1.35
C PHE A 118 7.44 -4.20 2.18
N MET A 119 7.52 -3.98 3.48
CA MET A 119 8.34 -4.76 4.40
C MET A 119 8.01 -6.28 4.42
N HIS A 120 6.85 -6.70 3.92
CA HIS A 120 6.47 -8.10 3.80
C HIS A 120 6.90 -8.75 2.48
N ILE A 121 7.38 -7.97 1.52
CA ILE A 121 7.83 -8.43 0.21
C ILE A 121 9.36 -8.60 0.25
N GLU A 122 9.85 -9.82 0.03
CA GLU A 122 11.30 -10.10 -0.01
C GLU A 122 11.94 -9.56 -1.30
N ASP A 123 11.35 -9.88 -2.46
CA ASP A 123 11.83 -9.43 -3.76
C ASP A 123 11.19 -8.10 -4.15
N LYS A 124 11.76 -7.02 -3.63
CA LYS A 124 11.28 -5.66 -3.87
C LYS A 124 11.51 -5.20 -5.32
N ALA A 125 12.58 -5.68 -5.95
CA ALA A 125 12.87 -5.34 -7.34
C ALA A 125 11.78 -5.87 -8.27
N SER A 126 11.42 -7.15 -8.14
CA SER A 126 10.31 -7.75 -8.91
C SER A 126 8.96 -7.10 -8.60
N ALA A 127 8.71 -6.72 -7.33
CA ALA A 127 7.49 -6.02 -6.96
C ALA A 127 7.39 -4.66 -7.67
N ILE A 128 8.47 -3.88 -7.70
CA ILE A 128 8.50 -2.57 -8.36
C ILE A 128 8.42 -2.72 -9.89
N GLN A 129 9.04 -3.74 -10.49
CA GLN A 129 8.87 -4.06 -11.91
C GLN A 129 7.41 -4.36 -12.25
N LYS A 130 6.73 -5.16 -11.41
CA LYS A 130 5.31 -5.45 -11.57
C LYS A 130 4.46 -4.18 -11.45
N ILE A 131 4.72 -3.32 -10.48
CA ILE A 131 4.06 -2.03 -10.35
C ILE A 131 4.23 -1.20 -11.61
N ALA A 132 5.44 -1.08 -12.14
CA ALA A 132 5.71 -0.35 -13.38
C ALA A 132 4.94 -0.90 -14.59
N SER A 133 4.74 -2.22 -14.66
CA SER A 133 3.95 -2.85 -15.73
C SER A 133 2.45 -2.54 -15.60
N LEU A 134 1.96 -2.41 -14.38
CA LEU A 134 0.56 -2.12 -14.07
C LEU A 134 0.20 -0.63 -14.12
N LEU A 135 1.19 0.26 -14.09
CA LEU A 135 0.96 1.69 -14.25
C LEU A 135 0.64 2.03 -15.71
N ASP A 136 -0.37 2.87 -15.89
CA ASP A 136 -0.65 3.50 -17.16
C ASP A 136 0.43 4.53 -17.53
N ASN A 137 0.46 5.00 -18.77
CA ASN A 137 1.35 6.08 -19.20
C ASN A 137 1.12 7.33 -18.35
N ASN A 138 2.18 7.95 -17.85
CA ASN A 138 2.14 9.04 -16.86
C ASN A 138 1.55 8.64 -15.50
N GLY A 139 1.32 7.37 -15.26
CA GLY A 139 0.80 6.87 -13.97
C GLY A 139 1.77 7.15 -12.83
N CYS A 140 1.22 7.34 -11.64
CA CYS A 140 1.94 7.72 -10.42
C CYS A 140 2.03 6.53 -9.46
N PHE A 141 3.24 6.27 -8.93
CA PHE A 141 3.47 5.33 -7.84
C PHE A 141 3.87 6.10 -6.57
N VAL A 142 3.15 5.88 -5.48
CA VAL A 142 3.42 6.50 -4.16
C VAL A 142 3.67 5.40 -3.14
N LEU A 143 4.88 5.36 -2.60
CA LEU A 143 5.32 4.33 -1.66
C LEU A 143 5.75 4.96 -0.34
N SER A 144 5.16 4.49 0.76
CA SER A 144 5.62 4.77 2.11
C SER A 144 6.34 3.54 2.66
N ILE A 145 7.61 3.69 3.04
CA ILE A 145 8.44 2.64 3.64
C ILE A 145 8.82 3.01 5.06
N ASP A 146 8.76 2.03 5.96
CA ASP A 146 9.05 2.22 7.39
C ASP A 146 10.53 2.57 7.63
N LYS A 147 10.80 3.52 8.51
CA LYS A 147 12.15 3.84 9.00
C LYS A 147 12.72 2.76 9.91
N ASN A 148 11.87 1.88 10.45
CA ASN A 148 12.30 0.77 11.29
C ASN A 148 13.10 -0.25 10.47
N GLN A 149 14.33 -0.53 10.88
CA GLN A 149 15.23 -1.46 10.22
C GLN A 149 15.31 -2.83 10.92
N SER A 150 14.33 -3.15 11.79
CA SER A 150 14.20 -4.50 12.35
C SER A 150 13.85 -5.50 11.25
N ASP A 151 14.31 -6.74 11.37
CA ASP A 151 13.98 -7.84 10.46
C ASP A 151 12.73 -8.64 10.92
N PHE A 152 12.03 -8.14 11.94
CA PHE A 152 10.78 -8.74 12.45
C PHE A 152 9.89 -7.70 13.13
N ILE A 153 8.57 -7.96 13.10
CA ILE A 153 7.58 -7.33 13.96
C ILE A 153 7.44 -8.18 15.20
N ASP A 154 7.64 -7.59 16.39
CA ASP A 154 7.49 -8.28 17.69
C ASP A 154 6.22 -7.78 18.40
N MET A 155 5.27 -8.66 18.57
CA MET A 155 4.01 -8.40 19.28
C MET A 155 4.02 -9.02 20.70
N GLY A 156 5.19 -9.37 21.22
CA GLY A 156 5.36 -10.03 22.51
C GLY A 156 4.92 -11.50 22.51
N THR A 157 3.76 -11.82 21.97
CA THR A 157 3.22 -13.19 21.87
C THR A 157 3.58 -13.89 20.56
N ARG A 158 4.00 -13.15 19.55
CA ARG A 158 4.38 -13.66 18.23
C ARG A 158 5.35 -12.71 17.52
N ARG A 159 6.16 -13.28 16.64
CA ARG A 159 7.10 -12.54 15.79
C ARG A 159 6.83 -12.87 14.33
N VAL A 160 6.84 -11.83 13.49
CA VAL A 160 6.69 -11.96 12.04
C VAL A 160 7.93 -11.44 11.38
N LYS A 161 8.57 -12.30 10.55
CA LYS A 161 9.72 -11.87 9.76
C LYS A 161 9.29 -10.80 8.76
N ILE A 162 10.06 -9.76 8.66
CA ILE A 162 9.95 -8.72 7.64
C ILE A 162 11.30 -8.52 6.96
N TYR A 163 11.28 -7.80 5.87
CA TYR A 163 12.43 -7.45 5.04
C TYR A 163 12.51 -5.92 5.01
N PRO A 164 13.35 -5.29 5.86
CA PRO A 164 13.41 -3.84 5.96
C PRO A 164 13.65 -3.17 4.62
N ASP A 165 13.02 -2.03 4.41
CA ASP A 165 13.15 -1.24 3.20
C ASP A 165 14.31 -0.26 3.34
N ASN A 166 15.26 -0.29 2.39
CA ASN A 166 16.31 0.72 2.30
C ASN A 166 15.92 1.76 1.24
N PRO A 167 15.78 3.06 1.59
CA PRO A 167 15.36 4.08 0.64
C PRO A 167 16.23 4.18 -0.61
N THR A 168 17.56 3.99 -0.48
CA THR A 168 18.49 4.04 -1.62
C THR A 168 18.25 2.88 -2.57
N ASP A 169 18.10 1.66 -2.03
CA ASP A 169 17.83 0.48 -2.85
C ASP A 169 16.48 0.57 -3.55
N ILE A 170 15.45 1.05 -2.85
CA ILE A 170 14.11 1.29 -3.43
C ILE A 170 14.20 2.29 -4.59
N CYS A 171 14.94 3.40 -4.44
CA CYS A 171 15.14 4.36 -5.53
C CYS A 171 15.87 3.72 -6.73
N HIS A 172 16.85 2.86 -6.50
CA HIS A 172 17.51 2.12 -7.58
C HIS A 172 16.54 1.16 -8.29
N PHE A 173 15.69 0.44 -7.56
CA PHE A 173 14.69 -0.46 -8.16
C PHE A 173 13.65 0.33 -8.98
N ILE A 174 13.22 1.49 -8.48
CA ILE A 174 12.31 2.40 -9.18
C ILE A 174 12.94 2.85 -10.51
N ALA A 175 14.18 3.33 -10.49
CA ALA A 175 14.88 3.75 -11.71
C ALA A 175 15.08 2.59 -12.70
N ASN A 176 15.44 1.40 -12.22
CA ASN A 176 15.60 0.20 -13.05
C ASN A 176 14.28 -0.30 -13.65
N ALA A 177 13.14 0.07 -13.06
CA ALA A 177 11.81 -0.20 -13.59
C ALA A 177 11.31 0.87 -14.58
N ASN A 178 12.17 1.80 -15.01
CA ASN A 178 11.83 2.95 -15.86
C ASN A 178 10.74 3.87 -15.24
N LEU A 179 10.75 3.98 -13.92
CA LEU A 179 9.99 4.98 -13.20
C LEU A 179 10.92 6.13 -12.80
N GLU A 180 10.45 7.36 -12.92
CA GLU A 180 11.20 8.57 -12.57
C GLU A 180 10.75 9.06 -11.20
N PRO A 181 11.62 9.12 -10.17
CA PRO A 181 11.31 9.75 -8.89
C PRO A 181 11.00 11.25 -9.11
N THR A 182 9.85 11.71 -8.65
CA THR A 182 9.38 13.10 -8.81
C THR A 182 9.34 13.88 -7.51
N ASP A 183 9.17 13.22 -6.37
CA ASP A 183 9.26 13.81 -5.03
C ASP A 183 9.72 12.76 -4.02
N GLN A 184 10.38 13.22 -2.97
CA GLN A 184 10.74 12.42 -1.80
C GLN A 184 10.59 13.28 -0.56
N PHE A 185 9.96 12.73 0.46
CA PHE A 185 9.82 13.40 1.74
C PHE A 185 9.75 12.39 2.88
N GLU A 186 9.86 12.89 4.08
CA GLU A 186 9.74 12.07 5.29
C GLU A 186 8.48 12.44 6.06
N THR A 187 7.89 11.42 6.66
CA THR A 187 6.96 11.56 7.77
C THR A 187 7.69 11.28 9.08
N GLU A 188 7.00 11.25 10.21
CA GLU A 188 7.64 10.90 11.49
C GLU A 188 8.27 9.50 11.42
N ASN A 189 7.58 8.50 10.85
CA ASN A 189 7.98 7.10 10.90
C ASN A 189 8.35 6.50 9.53
N ALA A 190 8.22 7.23 8.43
CA ALA A 190 8.46 6.68 7.11
C ALA A 190 9.24 7.61 6.18
N HIS A 191 9.87 7.00 5.16
CA HIS A 191 10.29 7.68 3.93
C HIS A 191 9.21 7.48 2.88
N VAL A 192 8.78 8.55 2.24
CA VAL A 192 7.82 8.51 1.13
C VAL A 192 8.52 8.82 -0.17
N ILE A 193 8.31 7.97 -1.16
CA ILE A 193 8.87 8.11 -2.50
C ILE A 193 7.72 8.20 -3.49
N VAL A 194 7.72 9.24 -4.30
CA VAL A 194 6.76 9.46 -5.38
C VAL A 194 7.48 9.32 -6.71
N SER A 195 6.94 8.52 -7.59
CA SER A 195 7.53 8.31 -8.92
C SER A 195 6.47 8.27 -10.01
N LYS A 196 6.86 8.52 -11.25
CA LYS A 196 5.98 8.49 -12.42
C LYS A 196 6.55 7.56 -13.49
N LYS A 197 5.65 6.91 -14.22
CA LYS A 197 6.00 6.19 -15.44
C LYS A 197 6.18 7.21 -16.56
N ALA A 198 7.34 7.17 -17.22
CA ALA A 198 7.58 8.02 -18.37
C ALA A 198 6.58 7.71 -19.50
N SER A 199 6.13 8.74 -20.23
CA SER A 199 5.38 8.53 -21.46
C SER A 199 6.31 7.85 -22.49
N LEU A 200 5.87 6.77 -23.08
CA LEU A 200 6.48 6.27 -24.30
C LEU A 200 6.22 7.34 -25.39
N LEU A 201 7.29 7.96 -25.89
CA LEU A 201 7.24 8.88 -27.03
C LEU A 201 6.91 8.12 -28.31
#